data_933b176248f76358603ecf0e94d3f7a7
#
_entry.id   933b176248f76358603ecf0e94d3f7a7
#
_cell.length_a   1.000
_cell.length_b   1.000
_cell.length_c   1.000
_cell.angle_alpha   90.00
_cell.angle_beta   90.00
_cell.angle_gamma   90.00
#
_symmetry.space_group_name_H-M   'P 1'
#
loop_
_entity.id
_entity.type
_entity.pdbx_description
1 polymer ?
#
loop_
_entity_poly.entity_id
_entity_poly.type
_entity_poly.pdbx_seq_one_letter_code
_entity_poly.pdbx_strand_id
1 'polypeptide(L)' 'MKDRIEAYLDIETTGLSPNVCEITVVGIHLCNGDNTDFIHVVGDNISSEAILEALADVEVIYTYNGSRFDLPFIHFRLGV' A
#
# COMPACT_ATOMS: atom_id res chain seq x y z
N MET A 1 -20.80 -17.72 2.73
CA MET A 1 -20.56 -16.29 2.43
C MET A 1 -19.08 -16.02 2.44
N LYS A 2 -18.61 -15.27 1.46
CA LYS A 2 -17.19 -14.95 1.35
C LYS A 2 -16.84 -13.79 2.29
N ASP A 3 -15.76 -13.93 3.05
CA ASP A 3 -15.29 -12.87 3.92
C ASP A 3 -14.76 -11.70 3.09
N ARG A 4 -14.93 -10.50 3.65
CA ARG A 4 -14.39 -9.28 3.06
C ARG A 4 -12.88 -9.24 3.25
N ILE A 5 -12.14 -8.92 2.20
CA ILE A 5 -10.70 -8.78 2.27
C ILE A 5 -10.37 -7.34 2.64
N GLU A 6 -9.62 -7.19 3.72
CA GLU A 6 -9.17 -5.90 4.22
C GLU A 6 -7.65 -5.81 4.16
N ALA A 7 -7.14 -4.64 3.87
CA ALA A 7 -5.70 -4.41 3.83
C ALA A 7 -5.31 -3.27 4.77
N TYR A 8 -4.24 -3.47 5.50
CA TYR A 8 -3.58 -2.43 6.27
C TYR A 8 -2.32 -2.04 5.51
N LEU A 9 -2.25 -0.79 5.11
CA LEU A 9 -1.20 -0.29 4.23
C LEU A 9 -0.29 0.68 4.98
N ASP A 10 1.01 0.52 4.79
CA ASP A 10 2.01 1.43 5.33
C ASP A 10 3.12 1.61 4.30
N ILE A 11 3.73 2.80 4.27
CA ILE A 11 4.87 3.05 3.39
C ILE A 11 6.04 3.61 4.17
N GLU A 12 7.24 3.31 3.70
CA GLU A 12 8.48 3.96 4.11
C GLU A 12 8.99 4.78 2.94
N THR A 13 9.53 5.96 3.22
CA THR A 13 9.99 6.89 2.20
C THR A 13 11.31 7.51 2.58
N THR A 14 11.97 8.15 1.61
CA THR A 14 13.22 8.88 1.89
C THR A 14 12.97 10.22 2.59
N GLY A 15 11.74 10.69 2.62
CA GLY A 15 11.37 11.95 3.28
C GLY A 15 9.88 12.22 3.13
N LEU A 16 9.45 13.43 3.46
CA LEU A 16 8.04 13.76 3.58
C LEU A 16 7.40 14.35 2.32
N SER A 17 8.20 14.76 1.35
CA SER A 17 7.71 15.47 0.17
C SER A 17 7.63 14.54 -1.04
N PRO A 18 6.42 14.18 -1.52
CA PRO A 18 6.28 13.19 -2.60
C PRO A 18 6.85 13.66 -3.95
N ASN A 19 6.99 14.96 -4.16
CA ASN A 19 7.53 15.46 -5.43
C ASN A 19 9.04 15.33 -5.55
N VAL A 20 9.78 15.11 -4.44
CA VAL A 20 11.24 14.97 -4.45
C VAL A 20 11.74 13.73 -3.73
N CYS A 21 10.89 13.03 -2.99
CA CYS A 21 11.27 11.84 -2.22
C CYS A 21 10.71 10.58 -2.85
N GLU A 22 11.34 9.45 -2.56
CA GLU A 22 10.97 8.16 -3.11
C GLU A 22 10.30 7.28 -2.06
N ILE A 23 9.39 6.40 -2.50
CA ILE A 23 8.89 5.32 -1.68
C ILE A 23 9.93 4.21 -1.67
N THR A 24 10.34 3.75 -0.50
CA THR A 24 11.35 2.70 -0.37
C THR A 24 10.74 1.35 -0.02
N VAL A 25 9.64 1.32 0.72
CA VAL A 25 8.91 0.09 1.07
C VAL A 25 7.42 0.38 1.05
N VAL A 26 6.65 -0.56 0.50
CA VAL A 26 5.20 -0.61 0.66
C VAL A 26 4.87 -1.88 1.42
N GLY A 27 4.33 -1.75 2.62
CA GLY A 27 3.91 -2.87 3.45
C GLY A 27 2.39 -3.03 3.38
N ILE A 28 1.93 -4.24 3.11
CA ILE A 28 0.51 -4.55 3.01
C ILE A 28 0.21 -5.77 3.85
N HIS A 29 -0.66 -5.60 4.84
CA HIS A 29 -1.15 -6.71 5.66
C HIS A 29 -2.56 -7.02 5.20
N LEU A 30 -2.74 -8.18 4.57
CA LEU A 30 -4.04 -8.62 4.06
C LEU A 30 -4.72 -9.49 5.10
N CYS A 31 -5.99 -9.20 5.37
CA CYS A 31 -6.82 -9.97 6.29
C CYS A 31 -8.06 -10.47 5.55
N ASN A 32 -8.27 -11.79 5.58
CA ASN A 32 -9.40 -12.46 4.93
C ASN A 32 -9.96 -13.47 5.93
N GLY A 33 -10.91 -13.03 6.75
CA GLY A 33 -11.40 -13.85 7.86
C GLY A 33 -10.27 -14.13 8.85
N ASP A 34 -10.01 -15.42 9.10
CA ASP A 34 -8.92 -15.85 10.00
C ASP A 34 -7.56 -15.93 9.31
N ASN A 35 -7.54 -15.75 7.99
CA ASN A 35 -6.30 -15.82 7.22
C ASN A 35 -5.67 -14.45 7.14
N THR A 36 -4.36 -14.40 7.36
CA THR A 36 -3.58 -13.17 7.23
C THR A 36 -2.35 -13.42 6.37
N ASP A 37 -1.92 -12.39 5.66
CA ASP A 37 -0.77 -12.46 4.79
C ASP A 37 -0.06 -11.10 4.81
N PHE A 38 1.27 -11.13 4.67
CA PHE A 38 2.06 -9.89 4.60
C PHE A 38 2.76 -9.83 3.25
N ILE A 39 2.67 -8.67 2.62
CA ILE A 39 3.36 -8.37 1.37
C ILE A 39 4.24 -7.15 1.61
N HIS A 40 5.53 -7.28 1.28
CA HIS A 40 6.44 -6.14 1.27
C HIS A 40 6.97 -5.95 -0.14
N VAL A 41 6.73 -4.77 -0.71
CA VAL A 41 7.29 -4.39 -2.01
C VAL A 41 8.38 -3.38 -1.73
N VAL A 42 9.60 -3.66 -2.19
CA VAL A 42 10.81 -2.95 -1.77
C VAL A 42 11.59 -2.46 -3.01
N GLY A 43 12.07 -1.23 -2.93
CA GLY A 43 13.03 -0.68 -3.89
C GLY A 43 12.52 -0.70 -5.32
N ASP A 44 13.29 -1.27 -6.23
CA ASP A 44 12.98 -1.28 -7.66
C ASP A 44 11.74 -2.13 -8.01
N ASN A 45 11.25 -2.94 -7.09
CA ASN A 45 10.04 -3.72 -7.30
C ASN A 45 8.76 -2.91 -7.10
N ILE A 46 8.88 -1.70 -6.58
CA ILE A 46 7.73 -0.83 -6.34
C ILE A 46 7.29 -0.23 -7.68
N SER A 47 6.04 -0.56 -8.08
CA SER A 47 5.45 -0.05 -9.31
C SER A 47 3.94 0.03 -9.14
N SER A 48 3.28 0.77 -10.03
CA SER A 48 1.82 0.84 -10.01
C SER A 48 1.20 -0.54 -10.21
N GLU A 49 1.78 -1.35 -11.13
CA GLU A 49 1.29 -2.71 -11.38
C GLU A 49 1.41 -3.59 -10.15
N ALA A 50 2.54 -3.54 -9.44
CA ALA A 50 2.75 -4.35 -8.24
C ALA A 50 1.74 -4.00 -7.15
N ILE A 51 1.48 -2.72 -6.94
CA ILE A 51 0.53 -2.28 -5.92
C ILE A 51 -0.90 -2.65 -6.31
N LEU A 52 -1.29 -2.42 -7.57
CA LEU A 52 -2.62 -2.77 -8.04
C LEU A 52 -2.86 -4.27 -7.96
N GLU A 53 -1.87 -5.08 -8.31
CA GLU A 53 -1.97 -6.54 -8.21
C GLU A 53 -2.14 -6.99 -6.77
N ALA A 54 -1.35 -6.42 -5.85
CA ALA A 54 -1.43 -6.76 -4.43
C ALA A 54 -2.80 -6.41 -3.82
N LEU A 55 -3.43 -5.34 -4.32
CA LEU A 55 -4.70 -4.86 -3.79
C LEU A 55 -5.92 -5.28 -4.63
N ALA A 56 -5.74 -6.17 -5.62
CA ALA A 56 -6.77 -6.49 -6.61
C ALA A 56 -8.10 -6.95 -6.01
N ASP A 57 -8.05 -7.76 -4.94
CA ASP A 57 -9.26 -8.30 -4.32
C ASP A 57 -9.62 -7.60 -3.01
N VAL A 58 -8.95 -6.52 -2.68
CA VAL A 58 -9.16 -5.79 -1.42
C VAL A 58 -10.40 -4.91 -1.52
N GLU A 59 -11.25 -4.99 -0.51
CA GLU A 59 -12.47 -4.21 -0.45
C GLU A 59 -12.32 -2.96 0.42
N VAL A 60 -11.47 -3.03 1.45
CA VAL A 60 -11.25 -1.92 2.37
C VAL A 60 -9.77 -1.79 2.65
N ILE A 61 -9.28 -0.55 2.60
CA ILE A 61 -7.88 -0.24 2.92
C ILE A 61 -7.86 0.65 4.16
N TYR A 62 -7.06 0.23 5.14
CA TYR A 62 -6.81 1.01 6.35
C TYR A 62 -5.38 1.53 6.31
N THR A 63 -5.19 2.80 6.66
CA THR A 63 -3.87 3.40 6.77
C THR A 63 -3.81 4.21 8.06
N TYR A 64 -2.63 4.32 8.65
CA TYR A 64 -2.46 5.12 9.87
C TYR A 64 -2.64 6.61 9.58
N ASN A 65 -1.96 7.12 8.57
CA ASN A 65 -2.02 8.54 8.20
C ASN A 65 -2.30 8.70 6.72
N GLY A 66 -3.12 7.78 6.17
CA GLY A 66 -3.25 7.57 4.75
C GLY A 66 -3.80 8.75 3.97
N SER A 67 -4.77 9.48 4.54
CA SER A 67 -5.36 10.63 3.84
C SER A 67 -4.41 11.82 3.76
N ARG A 68 -3.40 11.89 4.63
CA ARG A 68 -2.46 13.01 4.67
C ARG A 68 -1.07 12.66 4.17
N PHE A 69 -0.68 11.40 4.19
CA PHE A 69 0.66 11.00 3.82
C PHE A 69 0.68 9.82 2.84
N ASP A 70 0.24 8.62 3.27
CA ASP A 70 0.45 7.40 2.50
C ASP A 70 -0.25 7.43 1.15
N LEU A 71 -1.54 7.74 1.12
CA LEU A 71 -2.31 7.72 -0.13
C LEU A 71 -1.91 8.84 -1.09
N PRO A 72 -1.75 10.11 -0.63
CA PRO A 72 -1.24 11.15 -1.52
C PRO A 72 0.15 10.85 -2.06
N PHE A 73 1.04 10.27 -1.25
CA PHE A 73 2.38 9.92 -1.67
C PHE A 73 2.36 8.86 -2.76
N ILE A 74 1.59 7.79 -2.53
CA ILE A 74 1.43 6.70 -3.51
C ILE A 74 0.82 7.24 -4.79
N HIS A 75 -0.21 8.06 -4.69
CA HIS A 75 -0.86 8.65 -5.87
C HIS A 75 0.12 9.50 -6.67
N PHE A 76 0.88 10.36 -6.01
CA PHE A 76 1.82 11.23 -6.68
C PHE A 76 2.93 10.44 -7.37
N ARG A 77 3.53 9.45 -6.69
CA ARG A 77 4.68 8.71 -7.22
C ARG A 77 4.29 7.61 -8.21
N LEU A 78 3.15 6.96 -8.01
CA LEU A 78 2.77 5.78 -8.78
C LEU A 78 1.53 5.99 -9.65
N GLY A 79 0.75 7.03 -9.41
CA GLY A 79 -0.43 7.33 -10.21
C GLY A 79 -1.63 6.41 -9.96
N VAL A 80 -1.67 5.75 -8.81
CA VAL A 80 -2.76 4.80 -8.51
C VAL A 80 -3.75 5.31 -7.48
#